data_915222fe5ec96cef98b92fd1ada0b81d
#
_entry.id   915222fe5ec96cef98b92fd1ada0b81d
#
_cell.length_a   1.000
_cell.length_b   1.000
_cell.length_c   1.000
_cell.angle_alpha   90.00
_cell.angle_beta   90.00
_cell.angle_gamma   90.00
#
_symmetry.space_group_name_H-M   'P 1'
#
loop_
_entity.id
_entity.type
_entity.pdbx_description
1 polymer ?
#
loop_
_entity_poly.entity_id
_entity_poly.type
_entity_poly.pdbx_seq_one_letter_code
_entity_poly.pdbx_strand_id
1 'polypeptide(L)'
;RPGETERAGIVAALIAFALSGSALAQDLSKLVTKAEVEKVTGAKFKDGWKPMEGQIMFQQEGGDLQISVEVEKRDAGASVRSWEATTKKMQPATKVETVKGIGGDAIYYSTRADLGKLSADFEKPRVQMSVAVAGAKTTAQAKQIVTDLAKVVGPRVGK
;
A
#
# COMPACT_ATOMS: atom_id res chain seq x y z
N ARG A 1 -0.73 -2.20 -41.39
CA ARG A 1 -1.68 -1.26 -40.77
C ARG A 1 -0.98 -0.50 -39.64
N PRO A 2 -0.97 0.85 -39.65
CA PRO A 2 -0.22 1.62 -38.66
C PRO A 2 -0.61 1.32 -37.22
N GLY A 3 -1.87 1.02 -36.94
CA GLY A 3 -2.36 0.75 -35.59
C GLY A 3 -1.93 -0.60 -35.00
N GLU A 4 -1.57 -1.58 -35.82
CA GLU A 4 -1.10 -2.89 -35.34
C GLU A 4 0.36 -2.82 -34.90
N THR A 5 1.17 -2.02 -35.59
CA THR A 5 2.57 -1.81 -35.24
C THR A 5 2.71 -1.01 -33.95
N GLU A 6 1.88 -0.01 -33.77
CA GLU A 6 1.86 0.76 -32.50
C GLU A 6 1.39 -0.07 -31.33
N ARG A 7 0.38 -0.93 -31.51
CA ARG A 7 -0.10 -1.83 -30.44
C ARG A 7 0.95 -2.85 -30.03
N ALA A 8 1.66 -3.40 -31.00
CA ALA A 8 2.75 -4.34 -30.71
C ALA A 8 3.90 -3.65 -29.97
N GLY A 9 4.24 -2.42 -30.33
CA GLY A 9 5.26 -1.63 -29.64
C GLY A 9 4.90 -1.30 -28.19
N ILE A 10 3.65 -0.93 -27.94
CA ILE A 10 3.15 -0.63 -26.58
C ILE A 10 3.14 -1.88 -25.70
N VAL A 11 2.70 -3.00 -26.24
CA VAL A 11 2.70 -4.28 -25.51
C VAL A 11 4.12 -4.72 -25.16
N ALA A 12 5.06 -4.59 -26.11
CA ALA A 12 6.47 -4.93 -25.86
C ALA A 12 7.10 -4.02 -24.80
N ALA A 13 6.78 -2.72 -24.81
CA ALA A 13 7.26 -1.77 -23.81
C ALA A 13 6.69 -2.07 -22.42
N LEU A 14 5.41 -2.45 -22.31
CA LEU A 14 4.80 -2.87 -21.06
C LEU A 14 5.41 -4.16 -20.50
N ILE A 15 5.68 -5.13 -21.38
CA ILE A 15 6.35 -6.38 -20.99
C ILE A 15 7.77 -6.11 -20.49
N ALA A 16 8.52 -5.27 -21.19
CA ALA A 16 9.87 -4.89 -20.78
C ALA A 16 9.88 -4.17 -19.42
N PHE A 17 8.90 -3.29 -19.18
CA PHE A 17 8.75 -2.61 -17.90
C PHE A 17 8.40 -3.61 -16.78
N ALA A 18 7.48 -4.54 -17.01
CA ALA A 18 7.12 -5.58 -16.07
C ALA A 18 8.32 -6.48 -15.72
N LEU A 19 9.14 -6.84 -16.70
CA LEU A 19 10.37 -7.63 -16.50
C LEU A 19 11.43 -6.86 -15.70
N SER A 20 11.61 -5.58 -15.95
CA SER A 20 12.55 -4.75 -15.18
C SER A 20 12.05 -4.47 -13.76
N GLY A 21 10.73 -4.41 -13.56
CA GLY A 21 10.11 -4.30 -12.23
C GLY A 21 10.11 -5.62 -11.45
N SER A 22 10.08 -6.78 -12.14
CA SER A 22 9.97 -8.10 -11.50
C SER A 22 11.17 -8.45 -10.61
N ALA A 23 12.37 -7.94 -10.89
CA ALA A 23 13.55 -8.15 -10.04
C ALA A 23 13.41 -7.54 -8.64
N LEU A 24 12.51 -6.57 -8.47
CA LEU A 24 12.19 -5.89 -7.21
C LEU A 24 10.75 -6.17 -6.75
N ALA A 25 9.97 -6.87 -7.56
CA ALA A 25 8.59 -7.22 -7.23
C ALA A 25 8.57 -8.25 -6.11
N GLN A 26 8.03 -7.86 -4.99
CA GLN A 26 7.80 -8.75 -3.87
C GLN A 26 6.53 -9.57 -4.10
N ASP A 27 6.54 -10.84 -3.73
CA ASP A 27 5.31 -11.66 -3.74
C ASP A 27 4.39 -11.20 -2.60
N LEU A 28 3.39 -10.41 -2.96
CA LEU A 28 2.44 -9.83 -2.00
C LEU A 28 1.61 -10.87 -1.27
N SER A 29 1.41 -12.05 -1.87
CA SER A 29 0.69 -13.15 -1.21
C SER A 29 1.44 -13.71 0.00
N LYS A 30 2.76 -13.48 0.05
CA LYS A 30 3.61 -13.83 1.19
C LYS A 30 3.71 -12.70 2.22
N LEU A 31 3.39 -11.46 1.83
CA LEU A 31 3.42 -10.31 2.74
C LEU A 31 2.20 -10.25 3.63
N VAL A 32 1.02 -10.56 3.08
CA VAL A 32 -0.23 -10.50 3.80
C VAL A 32 -1.19 -11.56 3.27
N THR A 33 -1.85 -12.26 4.19
CA THR A 33 -2.84 -13.28 3.87
C THR A 33 -4.25 -12.81 4.25
N LYS A 34 -5.26 -13.40 3.61
CA LYS A 34 -6.67 -13.18 3.97
C LYS A 34 -6.92 -13.46 5.45
N ALA A 35 -6.36 -14.54 6.00
CA ALA A 35 -6.52 -14.91 7.41
C ALA A 35 -5.98 -13.82 8.34
N GLU A 36 -4.88 -13.18 7.99
CA GLU A 36 -4.31 -12.06 8.77
C GLU A 36 -5.19 -10.81 8.71
N VAL A 37 -5.73 -10.50 7.54
CA VAL A 37 -6.71 -9.41 7.38
C VAL A 37 -7.96 -9.68 8.22
N GLU A 38 -8.49 -10.88 8.19
CA GLU A 38 -9.65 -11.29 8.99
C GLU A 38 -9.35 -11.21 10.50
N LYS A 39 -8.17 -11.64 10.91
CA LYS A 39 -7.74 -11.56 12.31
C LYS A 39 -7.64 -10.13 12.83
N VAL A 40 -7.07 -9.23 12.04
CA VAL A 40 -6.90 -7.82 12.42
C VAL A 40 -8.23 -7.08 12.46
N THR A 41 -9.12 -7.35 11.51
CA THR A 41 -10.39 -6.64 11.36
C THR A 41 -11.55 -7.25 12.15
N GLY A 42 -11.47 -8.54 12.47
CA GLY A 42 -12.57 -9.29 13.05
C GLY A 42 -13.73 -9.57 12.10
N ALA A 43 -13.52 -9.39 10.80
CA ALA A 43 -14.55 -9.56 9.77
C ALA A 43 -14.13 -10.61 8.74
N LYS A 44 -15.07 -11.11 7.95
CA LYS A 44 -14.81 -12.04 6.83
C LYS A 44 -14.52 -11.28 5.55
N PHE A 45 -13.56 -11.78 4.78
CA PHE A 45 -13.13 -11.17 3.53
C PHE A 45 -13.20 -12.16 2.38
N LYS A 46 -13.38 -11.61 1.17
CA LYS A 46 -13.19 -12.35 -0.08
C LYS A 46 -11.69 -12.58 -0.29
N ASP A 47 -11.34 -13.50 -1.17
CA ASP A 47 -9.94 -13.72 -1.55
C ASP A 47 -9.34 -12.42 -2.10
N GLY A 48 -8.06 -12.20 -1.77
CA GLY A 48 -7.34 -11.04 -2.27
C GLY A 48 -7.16 -11.08 -3.78
N TRP A 49 -7.14 -9.92 -4.41
CA TRP A 49 -6.84 -9.79 -5.83
C TRP A 49 -5.77 -8.73 -6.05
N LYS A 50 -5.07 -8.84 -7.16
CA LYS A 50 -3.98 -7.94 -7.54
C LYS A 50 -4.43 -7.03 -8.69
N PRO A 51 -4.94 -5.82 -8.42
CA PRO A 51 -5.38 -4.90 -9.49
C PRO A 51 -4.23 -4.39 -10.34
N MET A 52 -3.03 -4.34 -9.77
CA MET A 52 -1.80 -3.97 -10.45
C MET A 52 -0.60 -4.63 -9.76
N GLU A 53 0.56 -4.59 -10.42
CA GLU A 53 1.81 -5.06 -9.83
C GLU A 53 2.12 -4.25 -8.56
N GLY A 54 2.58 -4.93 -7.53
CA GLY A 54 2.92 -4.30 -6.26
C GLY A 54 1.74 -3.98 -5.36
N GLN A 55 0.50 -4.33 -5.72
CA GLN A 55 -0.70 -4.08 -4.92
C GLN A 55 -1.54 -5.34 -4.76
N ILE A 56 -2.02 -5.57 -3.54
CA ILE A 56 -3.05 -6.57 -3.24
C ILE A 56 -4.20 -5.89 -2.48
N MET A 57 -5.42 -6.26 -2.82
CA MET A 57 -6.64 -5.71 -2.21
C MET A 57 -7.52 -6.82 -1.66
N PHE A 58 -8.23 -6.49 -0.59
CA PHE A 58 -9.22 -7.37 0.05
C PHE A 58 -10.52 -6.60 0.27
N GLN A 59 -11.63 -7.23 -0.05
CA GLN A 59 -12.97 -6.68 0.17
C GLN A 59 -13.69 -7.51 1.22
N GLN A 60 -14.31 -6.84 2.20
CA GLN A 60 -15.14 -7.49 3.21
C GLN A 60 -16.33 -8.20 2.56
N GLU A 61 -16.64 -9.41 3.01
CA GLU A 61 -17.88 -10.10 2.67
C GLU A 61 -19.05 -9.44 3.41
N GLY A 62 -20.06 -8.99 2.67
CA GLY A 62 -21.24 -8.39 3.25
C GLY A 62 -21.03 -7.08 4.03
N GLY A 63 -19.94 -6.38 3.76
CA GLY A 63 -19.61 -5.12 4.44
C GLY A 63 -18.80 -4.17 3.57
N ASP A 64 -18.41 -3.04 4.14
CA ASP A 64 -17.82 -1.91 3.40
C ASP A 64 -16.30 -1.84 3.50
N LEU A 65 -15.67 -2.63 4.37
CA LEU A 65 -14.21 -2.58 4.53
C LEU A 65 -13.49 -3.02 3.28
N GLN A 66 -12.58 -2.17 2.81
CA GLN A 66 -11.67 -2.46 1.73
C GLN A 66 -10.24 -2.19 2.22
N ILE A 67 -9.37 -3.18 2.07
CA ILE A 67 -7.98 -3.11 2.51
C ILE A 67 -7.08 -3.15 1.30
N SER A 68 -6.06 -2.31 1.26
CA SER A 68 -5.03 -2.32 0.23
C SER A 68 -3.66 -2.41 0.89
N VAL A 69 -2.82 -3.28 0.36
CA VAL A 69 -1.39 -3.34 0.71
C VAL A 69 -0.58 -3.16 -0.55
N GLU A 70 0.36 -2.26 -0.52
CA GLU A 70 1.14 -1.84 -1.68
C GLU A 70 2.62 -1.75 -1.33
N VAL A 71 3.47 -2.24 -2.21
CA VAL A 71 4.93 -2.09 -2.10
C VAL A 71 5.44 -1.57 -3.43
N GLU A 72 6.05 -0.39 -3.41
CA GLU A 72 6.58 0.28 -4.58
C GLU A 72 8.07 0.55 -4.45
N LYS A 73 8.78 0.49 -5.58
CA LYS A 73 10.12 1.02 -5.65
C LYS A 73 10.11 2.51 -5.32
N ARG A 74 11.01 2.93 -4.45
CA ARG A 74 11.11 4.33 -4.04
C ARG A 74 12.25 5.03 -4.78
N ASP A 75 11.92 6.09 -5.51
CA ASP A 75 12.90 6.95 -6.17
C ASP A 75 13.71 7.77 -5.18
N ALA A 76 14.89 8.21 -5.59
CA ALA A 76 15.70 9.13 -4.81
C ALA A 76 14.92 10.42 -4.54
N GLY A 77 14.75 10.79 -3.29
CA GLY A 77 13.98 11.96 -2.88
C GLY A 77 12.50 11.70 -2.63
N ALA A 78 11.94 10.59 -3.11
CA ALA A 78 10.59 10.19 -2.74
C ALA A 78 10.62 9.50 -1.36
N SER A 79 10.13 10.18 -0.35
CA SER A 79 10.09 9.67 1.02
C SER A 79 8.79 10.07 1.70
N VAL A 80 8.44 9.35 2.77
CA VAL A 80 7.26 9.73 3.58
C VAL A 80 7.45 11.13 4.18
N ARG A 81 8.67 11.54 4.50
CA ARG A 81 8.98 12.88 5.03
C ARG A 81 8.78 13.98 4.00
N SER A 82 9.21 13.76 2.75
CA SER A 82 8.95 14.72 1.67
C SER A 82 7.47 14.86 1.39
N TRP A 83 6.75 13.74 1.39
CA TRP A 83 5.30 13.75 1.22
C TRP A 83 4.61 14.49 2.36
N GLU A 84 5.00 14.24 3.61
CA GLU A 84 4.48 14.94 4.79
C GLU A 84 4.67 16.44 4.69
N ALA A 85 5.88 16.90 4.34
CA ALA A 85 6.19 18.32 4.18
C ALA A 85 5.33 18.97 3.09
N THR A 86 5.16 18.31 1.95
CA THR A 86 4.31 18.79 0.85
C THR A 86 2.84 18.86 1.28
N THR A 87 2.35 17.82 1.96
CA THR A 87 0.97 17.76 2.43
C THR A 87 0.65 18.84 3.45
N LYS A 88 1.54 19.06 4.41
CA LYS A 88 1.39 20.16 5.40
C LYS A 88 1.32 21.53 4.73
N LYS A 89 2.06 21.71 3.64
CA LYS A 89 2.05 22.95 2.88
C LYS A 89 0.79 23.13 2.05
N MET A 90 0.35 22.09 1.37
CA MET A 90 -0.77 22.15 0.42
C MET A 90 -2.13 21.86 1.05
N GLN A 91 -2.16 21.04 2.07
CA GLN A 91 -3.37 20.59 2.75
C GLN A 91 -3.17 20.62 4.28
N PRO A 92 -3.07 21.81 4.88
CA PRO A 92 -2.72 21.95 6.29
C PRO A 92 -3.74 21.33 7.26
N ALA A 93 -4.98 21.09 6.79
CA ALA A 93 -6.02 20.41 7.59
C ALA A 93 -5.82 18.89 7.70
N THR A 94 -4.98 18.28 6.84
CA THR A 94 -4.68 16.85 6.91
C THR A 94 -3.80 16.56 8.13
N LYS A 95 -4.31 15.71 9.01
CA LYS A 95 -3.54 15.25 10.18
C LYS A 95 -2.57 14.16 9.78
N VAL A 96 -1.29 14.39 10.01
CA VAL A 96 -0.22 13.43 9.76
C VAL A 96 0.45 13.09 11.09
N GLU A 97 0.53 11.80 11.40
CA GLU A 97 1.16 11.30 12.63
C GLU A 97 2.38 10.45 12.30
N THR A 98 3.46 10.63 13.03
CA THR A 98 4.63 9.75 12.95
C THR A 98 4.32 8.42 13.62
N VAL A 99 4.66 7.32 12.96
CA VAL A 99 4.53 5.96 13.48
C VAL A 99 5.94 5.38 13.66
N LYS A 100 6.15 4.68 14.76
CA LYS A 100 7.44 4.04 15.08
C LYS A 100 7.32 2.52 15.00
N GLY A 101 8.45 1.86 14.72
CA GLY A 101 8.56 0.41 14.73
C GLY A 101 8.10 -0.30 13.46
N ILE A 102 7.92 0.45 12.36
CA ILE A 102 7.55 -0.10 11.06
C ILE A 102 8.55 0.45 10.04
N GLY A 103 9.52 -0.38 9.64
CA GLY A 103 10.57 0.03 8.72
C GLY A 103 11.43 1.18 9.25
N GLY A 104 11.75 2.14 8.38
CA GLY A 104 12.41 3.38 8.73
C GLY A 104 11.40 4.47 9.12
N ASP A 105 11.35 5.56 8.37
CA ASP A 105 10.32 6.58 8.59
C ASP A 105 8.94 6.06 8.18
N ALA A 106 7.96 6.25 9.04
CA ALA A 106 6.58 5.88 8.78
C ALA A 106 5.61 6.96 9.27
N ILE A 107 4.55 7.15 8.50
CA ILE A 107 3.50 8.11 8.82
C ILE A 107 2.12 7.48 8.66
N TYR A 108 1.19 7.91 9.49
CA TYR A 108 -0.24 7.67 9.34
C TYR A 108 -0.95 8.97 9.00
N TYR A 109 -1.89 8.91 8.08
CA TYR A 109 -2.74 10.04 7.78
C TYR A 109 -4.15 9.61 7.36
N SER A 110 -5.08 10.53 7.51
CA SER A 110 -6.48 10.33 7.14
C SER A 110 -7.04 11.63 6.57
N THR A 111 -7.77 11.52 5.49
CA THR A 111 -8.50 12.63 4.87
C THR A 111 -10.00 12.60 5.19
N ARG A 112 -10.51 11.44 5.63
CA ARG A 112 -11.91 11.23 6.02
C ARG A 112 -11.97 10.23 7.19
N ALA A 113 -13.08 10.24 7.91
CA ALA A 113 -13.28 9.37 9.07
C ALA A 113 -13.25 7.86 8.74
N ASP A 114 -13.67 7.48 7.52
CA ASP A 114 -13.71 6.10 7.04
C ASP A 114 -12.43 5.65 6.32
N LEU A 115 -11.47 6.55 6.13
CA LEU A 115 -10.22 6.30 5.43
C LEU A 115 -9.02 6.41 6.37
N GLY A 116 -8.07 5.52 6.18
CA GLY A 116 -6.77 5.64 6.83
C GLY A 116 -5.68 5.07 5.93
N LYS A 117 -4.51 5.66 5.96
CA LYS A 117 -3.34 5.17 5.23
C LYS A 117 -2.08 5.31 6.08
N LEU A 118 -1.32 4.24 6.13
CA LEU A 118 0.02 4.22 6.72
C LEU A 118 1.02 3.95 5.61
N SER A 119 2.04 4.79 5.51
CA SER A 119 3.15 4.61 4.58
C SER A 119 4.46 4.54 5.34
N ALA A 120 5.33 3.63 4.94
CA ALA A 120 6.62 3.42 5.59
C ALA A 120 7.73 3.25 4.54
N ASP A 121 8.87 3.86 4.79
CA ASP A 121 10.06 3.76 3.97
C ASP A 121 10.95 2.61 4.43
N PHE A 122 11.50 1.88 3.45
CA PHE A 122 12.51 0.84 3.66
C PHE A 122 13.74 1.17 2.81
N GLU A 123 14.92 0.87 3.31
CA GLU A 123 16.18 1.17 2.62
C GLU A 123 16.78 -0.05 1.90
N LYS A 124 16.51 -1.27 2.38
CA LYS A 124 17.06 -2.52 1.82
C LYS A 124 15.97 -3.60 1.73
N PRO A 125 15.28 -3.73 0.59
CA PRO A 125 15.37 -2.91 -0.63
C PRO A 125 14.79 -1.50 -0.44
N ARG A 126 15.15 -0.59 -1.31
CA ARG A 126 14.65 0.77 -1.28
C ARG A 126 13.24 0.85 -1.85
N VAL A 127 12.28 0.65 -0.99
CA VAL A 127 10.85 0.60 -1.32
C VAL A 127 10.03 1.42 -0.32
N GLN A 128 8.82 1.73 -0.70
CA GLN A 128 7.80 2.26 0.20
C GLN A 128 6.64 1.27 0.27
N MET A 129 6.28 0.90 1.49
CA MET A 129 5.10 0.10 1.77
C MET A 129 3.95 1.02 2.18
N SER A 130 2.76 0.74 1.69
CA SER A 130 1.55 1.42 2.13
C SER A 130 0.47 0.42 2.49
N VAL A 131 -0.22 0.68 3.59
CA VAL A 131 -1.42 -0.05 3.99
C VAL A 131 -2.54 0.97 4.10
N ALA A 132 -3.63 0.73 3.40
CA ALA A 132 -4.78 1.62 3.38
C ALA A 132 -6.07 0.87 3.71
N VAL A 133 -6.99 1.55 4.36
CA VAL A 133 -8.34 1.07 4.63
C VAL A 133 -9.36 2.10 4.18
N ALA A 134 -10.45 1.62 3.59
CA ALA A 134 -11.65 2.41 3.31
C ALA A 134 -12.85 1.69 3.91
N GLY A 135 -13.92 2.43 4.20
CA GLY A 135 -15.15 1.89 4.74
C GLY A 135 -15.13 1.57 6.25
N ALA A 136 -14.15 2.10 6.99
CA ALA A 136 -14.13 1.98 8.44
C ALA A 136 -15.29 2.76 9.08
N LYS A 137 -15.78 2.30 10.22
CA LYS A 137 -16.87 2.95 10.94
C LYS A 137 -16.41 4.18 11.73
N THR A 138 -15.16 4.17 12.18
CA THR A 138 -14.56 5.25 12.97
C THR A 138 -13.12 5.49 12.55
N THR A 139 -12.63 6.68 12.85
CA THR A 139 -11.21 7.03 12.66
C THR A 139 -10.29 6.11 13.46
N ALA A 140 -10.69 5.76 14.68
CA ALA A 140 -9.93 4.84 15.54
C ALA A 140 -9.83 3.45 14.93
N GLN A 141 -10.92 2.93 14.36
CA GLN A 141 -10.90 1.64 13.65
C GLN A 141 -9.97 1.66 12.44
N ALA A 142 -10.05 2.71 11.63
CA ALA A 142 -9.17 2.87 10.46
C ALA A 142 -7.70 2.85 10.86
N LYS A 143 -7.33 3.60 11.88
CA LYS A 143 -5.95 3.66 12.39
C LYS A 143 -5.48 2.32 12.95
N GLN A 144 -6.30 1.66 13.74
CA GLN A 144 -6.00 0.35 14.31
C GLN A 144 -5.74 -0.69 13.22
N ILE A 145 -6.60 -0.77 12.21
CA ILE A 145 -6.46 -1.73 11.12
C ILE A 145 -5.14 -1.53 10.37
N VAL A 146 -4.86 -0.33 9.90
CA VAL A 146 -3.64 -0.09 9.11
C VAL A 146 -2.36 -0.23 9.94
N THR A 147 -2.40 0.14 11.21
CA THR A 147 -1.25 0.00 12.11
C THR A 147 -0.94 -1.47 12.39
N ASP A 148 -1.94 -2.26 12.71
CA ASP A 148 -1.76 -3.67 13.02
C ASP A 148 -1.36 -4.48 11.79
N LEU A 149 -1.94 -4.20 10.62
CA LEU A 149 -1.50 -4.82 9.36
C LEU A 149 -0.07 -4.42 8.99
N ALA A 150 0.29 -3.16 9.15
CA ALA A 150 1.65 -2.70 8.87
C ALA A 150 2.69 -3.38 9.77
N LYS A 151 2.35 -3.67 11.01
CA LYS A 151 3.22 -4.45 11.92
C LYS A 151 3.41 -5.90 11.46
N VAL A 152 2.41 -6.49 10.82
CA VAL A 152 2.50 -7.84 10.23
C VAL A 152 3.34 -7.82 8.95
N VAL A 153 3.08 -6.88 8.06
CA VAL A 153 3.68 -6.79 6.74
C VAL A 153 5.12 -6.25 6.79
N GLY A 154 5.37 -5.24 7.59
CA GLY A 154 6.65 -4.53 7.64
C GLY A 154 7.87 -5.45 7.78
N PRO A 155 7.93 -6.38 8.76
CA PRO A 155 9.06 -7.29 8.92
C PRO A 155 9.31 -8.23 7.75
N ARG A 156 8.33 -8.39 6.87
CA ARG A 156 8.39 -9.29 5.69
C ARG A 156 8.83 -8.57 4.41
N VAL A 157 8.86 -7.24 4.42
CA VAL A 157 9.29 -6.46 3.25
C VAL A 157 10.76 -6.75 2.94
N GLY A 158 11.04 -7.14 1.70
CA GLY A 158 12.39 -7.44 1.25
C GLY A 158 12.92 -8.82 1.61
N LYS A 159 12.09 -9.72 2.10
CA LYS A 159 12.47 -11.10 2.44
C LYS A 159 11.89 -12.11 1.48
#